data_ef23a3d53f64ed6c4c3ba29904a70922
#
_entry.id   ef23a3d53f64ed6c4c3ba29904a70922
#
_cell.length_a   1.000
_cell.length_b   1.000
_cell.length_c   1.000
_cell.angle_alpha   90.00
_cell.angle_beta   90.00
_cell.angle_gamma   90.00
#
_symmetry.space_group_name_H-M   'P 1'
#
loop_
_entity.id
_entity.type
_entity.pdbx_description
1 polymer ?
#
loop_
_entity_poly.entity_id
_entity_poly.type
_entity_poly.pdbx_seq_one_letter_code
_entity_poly.pdbx_strand_id
1 'polypeptide(L)'
;MTQGDSVLQLDGRNRRYRGYPKAGLFALVSLGLAFWQLDRMVERPPLDEPWNTHSAKALDAQTLAGWIDSPWHVPSATARKLIRTTMTVLFCVDPDEVSLLGSLVLARGGGSFEYYVDSTITETHLVDGGAPELAVRMAGKLGNALQLSSPVRRIEQSSAGVEVFSDQLTVEGRRVIVAIPPFLASHIDYEPPLPPTHIQLLRRMLSGSAIRGITIYDEPFWRSEGLSGMSVAPDLPVPVALDQSPRSGKPGILSSYMFGPQAVRAAALAPVERRHVWLQALAARYGSKALWPRAHMETDWAAEEWSLGGMIAHFAPGVLTNYGRALREPAGRIHWAASEYATEMHGLMEGAVRSGESAAQQVISADA
;
A
#
# COMPACT_ATOMS: atom_id res chain seq x y z
N MET A 1 19.49 8.00 -5.91
CA MET A 1 18.69 9.24 -5.74
C MET A 1 19.21 10.32 -6.68
N THR A 2 18.33 11.05 -7.32
CA THR A 2 18.69 12.20 -8.16
C THR A 2 19.24 13.33 -7.27
N GLN A 3 20.34 13.94 -7.69
CA GLN A 3 20.89 15.13 -7.01
C GLN A 3 19.95 16.31 -7.20
N GLY A 4 19.78 17.16 -6.19
CA GLY A 4 18.98 18.37 -6.25
C GLY A 4 18.08 18.57 -5.04
N ASP A 5 17.33 19.67 -5.05
CA ASP A 5 16.39 20.02 -4.00
C ASP A 5 15.02 19.38 -4.26
N SER A 6 14.38 18.87 -3.22
CA SER A 6 12.98 18.46 -3.25
C SER A 6 12.05 19.67 -3.10
N VAL A 7 10.79 19.53 -3.53
CA VAL A 7 9.80 20.60 -3.44
C VAL A 7 8.70 20.22 -2.45
N LEU A 8 8.47 21.05 -1.43
CA LEU A 8 7.25 21.04 -0.64
C LEU A 8 6.34 22.17 -1.14
N GLN A 9 5.22 21.82 -1.74
CA GLN A 9 4.15 22.78 -2.06
C GLN A 9 3.14 22.77 -0.91
N LEU A 10 3.03 23.89 -0.22
CA LEU A 10 2.17 24.05 0.95
C LEU A 10 1.58 25.45 0.96
N ASP A 11 0.26 25.54 1.16
CA ASP A 11 -0.50 26.79 1.21
C ASP A 11 -0.21 27.69 -0.03
N GLY A 12 -0.21 27.07 -1.21
CA GLY A 12 0.03 27.75 -2.50
C GLY A 12 1.48 28.16 -2.76
N ARG A 13 2.45 27.79 -1.90
CA ARG A 13 3.86 28.20 -2.01
C ARG A 13 4.79 27.01 -2.15
N ASN A 14 5.73 27.10 -3.07
CA ASN A 14 6.79 26.12 -3.25
C ASN A 14 7.99 26.46 -2.36
N ARG A 15 8.45 25.50 -1.59
CA ARG A 15 9.63 25.58 -0.71
C ARG A 15 10.61 24.49 -1.10
N ARG A 16 11.81 24.87 -1.48
CA ARG A 16 12.89 23.92 -1.79
C ARG A 16 13.57 23.46 -0.50
N TYR A 17 13.85 22.15 -0.39
CA TYR A 17 14.50 21.59 0.79
C TYR A 17 15.41 20.40 0.42
N ARG A 18 16.36 20.11 1.33
CA ARG A 18 17.14 18.86 1.36
C ARG A 18 16.98 18.24 2.74
N GLY A 19 16.82 16.92 2.78
CA GLY A 19 16.48 16.24 4.03
C GLY A 19 15.05 16.54 4.47
N TYR A 20 14.85 17.20 5.60
CA TYR A 20 13.51 17.47 6.14
C TYR A 20 12.76 18.59 5.43
N PRO A 21 11.45 18.43 5.19
CA PRO A 21 10.62 19.43 4.53
C PRO A 21 10.55 20.75 5.33
N LYS A 22 10.68 21.90 4.67
CA LYS A 22 10.61 23.23 5.30
C LYS A 22 9.17 23.63 5.63
N ALA A 23 8.56 22.94 6.60
CA ALA A 23 7.20 23.21 7.06
C ALA A 23 7.08 24.28 8.17
N GLY A 24 8.22 24.85 8.62
CA GLY A 24 8.32 25.74 9.77
C GLY A 24 8.70 25.00 11.07
N LEU A 25 9.40 25.71 11.96
CA LEU A 25 9.98 25.10 13.17
C LEU A 25 8.91 24.41 14.05
N PHE A 26 7.80 25.07 14.30
CA PHE A 26 6.72 24.52 15.13
C PHE A 26 6.11 23.26 14.52
N ALA A 27 5.95 23.23 13.19
CA ALA A 27 5.47 22.05 12.50
C ALA A 27 6.48 20.89 12.57
N LEU A 28 7.78 21.16 12.41
CA LEU A 28 8.83 20.15 12.51
C LEU A 28 8.93 19.54 13.92
N VAL A 29 8.88 20.37 14.96
CA VAL A 29 8.84 19.88 16.34
C VAL A 29 7.59 19.04 16.60
N SER A 30 6.43 19.47 16.09
CA SER A 30 5.18 18.74 16.21
C SER A 30 5.19 17.40 15.45
N LEU A 31 5.81 17.34 14.26
CA LEU A 31 6.05 16.11 13.53
C LEU A 31 6.94 15.14 14.33
N GLY A 32 8.07 15.62 14.82
CA GLY A 32 8.99 14.81 15.63
C GLY A 32 8.32 14.25 16.89
N LEU A 33 7.52 15.07 17.58
CA LEU A 33 6.75 14.63 18.74
C LEU A 33 5.73 13.55 18.37
N ALA A 34 5.01 13.72 17.25
CA ALA A 34 4.01 12.76 16.78
C ALA A 34 4.66 11.40 16.44
N PHE A 35 5.72 11.40 15.65
CA PHE A 35 6.42 10.14 15.31
C PHE A 35 7.04 9.49 16.54
N TRP A 36 7.65 10.24 17.43
CA TRP A 36 8.16 9.71 18.70
C TRP A 36 7.06 9.04 19.55
N GLN A 37 5.85 9.65 19.63
CA GLN A 37 4.72 9.04 20.34
C GLN A 37 4.26 7.76 19.64
N LEU A 38 4.11 7.78 18.31
CA LEU A 38 3.70 6.61 17.51
C LEU A 38 4.71 5.47 17.66
N ASP A 39 6.02 5.73 17.56
CA ASP A 39 7.05 4.71 17.68
C ASP A 39 7.03 4.04 19.07
N ARG A 40 6.79 4.81 20.13
CA ARG A 40 6.59 4.24 21.46
C ARG A 40 5.32 3.38 21.59
N MET A 41 4.34 3.63 20.76
CA MET A 41 3.12 2.80 20.70
C MET A 41 3.32 1.55 19.83
N VAL A 42 4.18 1.62 18.81
CA VAL A 42 4.49 0.51 17.89
C VAL A 42 5.05 -0.70 18.62
N GLU A 43 5.84 -0.52 19.68
CA GLU A 43 6.43 -1.62 20.45
C GLU A 43 5.42 -2.46 21.24
N ARG A 44 4.20 -1.96 21.44
CA ARG A 44 3.20 -2.57 22.35
C ARG A 44 2.47 -3.78 21.77
N PRO A 45 1.96 -3.79 20.53
CA PRO A 45 1.28 -4.95 19.98
C PRO A 45 2.24 -6.11 19.73
N PRO A 46 1.95 -7.34 20.18
CA PRO A 46 2.70 -8.52 19.76
C PRO A 46 2.49 -8.76 18.27
N LEU A 47 3.52 -9.24 17.56
CA LEU A 47 3.48 -9.45 16.11
C LEU A 47 2.48 -10.54 15.70
N ASP A 48 2.43 -11.62 16.49
CA ASP A 48 1.59 -12.77 16.14
C ASP A 48 0.11 -12.55 16.48
N GLU A 49 -0.16 -11.92 17.63
CA GLU A 49 -1.51 -11.75 18.17
C GLU A 49 -1.75 -10.30 18.63
N PRO A 50 -1.74 -9.31 17.75
CA PRO A 50 -1.86 -7.90 18.13
C PRO A 50 -3.18 -7.57 18.82
N TRP A 51 -4.23 -8.36 18.61
CA TRP A 51 -5.52 -8.24 19.27
C TRP A 51 -5.50 -8.60 20.76
N ASN A 52 -4.45 -9.24 21.25
CA ASN A 52 -4.27 -9.62 22.67
C ASN A 52 -3.55 -8.56 23.52
N THR A 53 -3.15 -7.42 22.95
CA THR A 53 -2.57 -6.34 23.77
C THR A 53 -3.62 -5.73 24.73
N HIS A 54 -3.19 -5.30 25.90
CA HIS A 54 -4.08 -4.80 26.97
C HIS A 54 -5.03 -3.68 26.51
N SER A 55 -4.58 -2.81 25.62
CA SER A 55 -5.36 -1.70 25.07
C SER A 55 -5.93 -1.96 23.68
N ALA A 56 -5.89 -3.21 23.16
CA ALA A 56 -6.24 -3.53 21.78
C ALA A 56 -7.60 -2.97 21.38
N LYS A 57 -8.65 -3.22 22.17
CA LYS A 57 -10.01 -2.74 21.87
C LYS A 57 -10.10 -1.23 21.76
N ALA A 58 -9.42 -0.49 22.66
CA ALA A 58 -9.43 0.97 22.65
C ALA A 58 -8.66 1.53 21.44
N LEU A 59 -7.52 0.93 21.12
CA LEU A 59 -6.70 1.31 19.95
C LEU A 59 -7.39 0.95 18.63
N ASP A 60 -8.07 -0.20 18.58
CA ASP A 60 -8.76 -0.66 17.38
C ASP A 60 -10.08 0.09 17.12
N ALA A 61 -10.72 0.59 18.18
CA ALA A 61 -11.92 1.42 18.06
C ALA A 61 -11.62 2.86 17.60
N GLN A 62 -10.38 3.32 17.76
CA GLN A 62 -9.94 4.65 17.35
C GLN A 62 -9.43 4.63 15.91
N THR A 63 -9.82 5.65 15.11
CA THR A 63 -9.23 5.85 13.78
C THR A 63 -7.84 6.49 13.89
N LEU A 64 -6.98 6.22 12.91
CA LEU A 64 -5.68 6.88 12.80
C LEU A 64 -5.84 8.40 12.67
N ALA A 65 -6.84 8.86 11.90
CA ALA A 65 -7.15 10.27 11.80
C ALA A 65 -7.57 10.90 13.13
N GLY A 66 -8.41 10.24 13.91
CA GLY A 66 -8.82 10.71 15.23
C GLY A 66 -7.64 10.93 16.18
N TRP A 67 -6.59 10.09 16.07
CA TRP A 67 -5.34 10.29 16.79
C TRP A 67 -4.54 11.47 16.24
N ILE A 68 -4.37 11.56 14.90
CA ILE A 68 -3.60 12.63 14.22
C ILE A 68 -4.23 14.01 14.49
N ASP A 69 -5.56 14.13 14.43
CA ASP A 69 -6.27 15.39 14.52
C ASP A 69 -6.36 15.93 15.95
N SER A 70 -5.99 15.13 16.94
CA SER A 70 -5.92 15.56 18.32
C SER A 70 -4.79 16.57 18.53
N PRO A 71 -5.09 17.81 18.96
CA PRO A 71 -4.05 18.82 19.25
C PRO A 71 -3.11 18.39 20.39
N TRP A 72 -3.51 17.45 21.22
CA TRP A 72 -2.68 16.89 22.29
C TRP A 72 -1.58 15.98 21.74
N HIS A 73 -1.84 15.26 20.64
CA HIS A 73 -0.85 14.42 19.98
C HIS A 73 -0.05 15.20 18.94
N VAL A 74 -0.73 16.00 18.12
CA VAL A 74 -0.13 16.75 17.02
C VAL A 74 -0.55 18.23 17.10
N PRO A 75 0.16 19.08 17.87
CA PRO A 75 -0.25 20.45 18.12
C PRO A 75 -0.36 21.33 16.86
N SER A 76 0.53 21.15 15.88
CA SER A 76 0.56 21.97 14.67
C SER A 76 -0.44 21.50 13.61
N ALA A 77 -1.32 22.39 13.13
CA ALA A 77 -2.23 22.11 12.02
C ALA A 77 -1.48 21.72 10.72
N THR A 78 -0.34 22.35 10.46
CA THR A 78 0.53 21.99 9.31
C THR A 78 1.10 20.59 9.48
N ALA A 79 1.52 20.20 10.69
CA ALA A 79 2.00 18.84 10.94
C ALA A 79 0.87 17.82 10.79
N ARG A 80 -0.35 18.09 11.28
CA ARG A 80 -1.52 17.22 11.06
C ARG A 80 -1.77 17.01 9.57
N LYS A 81 -1.79 18.08 8.76
CA LYS A 81 -1.96 18.00 7.31
C LYS A 81 -0.89 17.11 6.65
N LEU A 82 0.38 17.30 7.00
CA LEU A 82 1.47 16.49 6.46
C LEU A 82 1.36 15.01 6.85
N ILE A 83 1.08 14.71 8.12
CA ILE A 83 0.92 13.32 8.58
C ILE A 83 -0.30 12.67 7.91
N ARG A 84 -1.45 13.35 7.85
CA ARG A 84 -2.63 12.84 7.12
C ARG A 84 -2.30 12.52 5.67
N THR A 85 -1.60 13.42 4.98
CA THR A 85 -1.18 13.18 3.59
C THR A 85 -0.26 11.97 3.49
N THR A 86 0.73 11.86 4.37
CA THR A 86 1.65 10.70 4.40
C THR A 86 0.91 9.40 4.64
N MET A 87 -0.04 9.37 5.58
CA MET A 87 -0.83 8.17 5.87
C MET A 87 -1.82 7.86 4.73
N THR A 88 -2.40 8.87 4.07
CA THR A 88 -3.20 8.66 2.86
C THR A 88 -2.36 8.07 1.72
N VAL A 89 -1.12 8.48 1.57
CA VAL A 89 -0.17 7.88 0.60
C VAL A 89 0.11 6.42 0.95
N LEU A 90 0.34 6.12 2.23
CA LEU A 90 0.67 4.78 2.69
C LEU A 90 -0.50 3.79 2.54
N PHE A 91 -1.70 4.18 2.97
CA PHE A 91 -2.86 3.30 2.99
C PHE A 91 -3.77 3.41 1.75
N CYS A 92 -3.56 4.42 0.92
CA CYS A 92 -4.42 4.73 -0.25
C CYS A 92 -5.90 4.97 0.09
N VAL A 93 -6.19 5.34 1.34
CA VAL A 93 -7.53 5.72 1.86
C VAL A 93 -7.40 6.93 2.77
N ASP A 94 -8.53 7.50 3.18
CA ASP A 94 -8.51 8.49 4.26
C ASP A 94 -8.11 7.82 5.58
N PRO A 95 -7.21 8.39 6.38
CA PRO A 95 -6.86 7.87 7.70
C PRO A 95 -8.05 7.70 8.68
N ASP A 96 -9.21 8.28 8.37
CA ASP A 96 -10.47 8.01 9.08
C ASP A 96 -11.01 6.58 8.87
N GLU A 97 -10.58 5.90 7.82
CA GLU A 97 -10.96 4.52 7.51
C GLU A 97 -10.02 3.48 8.17
N VAL A 98 -8.86 3.93 8.66
CA VAL A 98 -7.81 3.05 9.20
C VAL A 98 -7.87 2.98 10.73
N SER A 99 -7.87 1.78 11.29
CA SER A 99 -7.71 1.55 12.72
C SER A 99 -6.33 2.01 13.21
N LEU A 100 -6.28 2.70 14.34
CA LEU A 100 -5.00 3.05 14.97
C LEU A 100 -4.21 1.78 15.32
N LEU A 101 -4.85 0.73 15.87
CA LEU A 101 -4.19 -0.55 16.12
C LEU A 101 -3.65 -1.16 14.82
N GLY A 102 -4.43 -1.15 13.73
CA GLY A 102 -4.01 -1.66 12.43
C GLY A 102 -2.78 -0.94 11.89
N SER A 103 -2.71 0.38 12.04
CA SER A 103 -1.54 1.16 11.64
C SER A 103 -0.29 0.85 12.48
N LEU A 104 -0.47 0.63 13.80
CA LEU A 104 0.63 0.23 14.69
C LEU A 104 1.16 -1.17 14.37
N VAL A 105 0.27 -2.11 14.01
CA VAL A 105 0.66 -3.46 13.57
C VAL A 105 1.49 -3.42 12.29
N LEU A 106 1.07 -2.63 11.32
CA LEU A 106 1.85 -2.40 10.09
C LEU A 106 3.26 -1.89 10.44
N ALA A 107 3.34 -0.80 11.21
CA ALA A 107 4.61 -0.18 11.59
C ALA A 107 5.49 -1.12 12.42
N ARG A 108 4.89 -1.91 13.32
CA ARG A 108 5.61 -2.92 14.13
C ARG A 108 6.28 -3.98 13.27
N GLY A 109 5.58 -4.47 12.25
CA GLY A 109 6.12 -5.46 11.30
C GLY A 109 7.31 -4.96 10.48
N GLY A 110 7.40 -3.65 10.21
CA GLY A 110 8.55 -3.00 9.55
C GLY A 110 9.57 -2.39 10.53
N GLY A 111 9.29 -2.44 11.83
CA GLY A 111 10.13 -1.87 12.89
C GLY A 111 9.75 -0.44 13.28
N SER A 112 9.27 0.40 12.37
CA SER A 112 8.83 1.77 12.63
C SER A 112 7.91 2.29 11.53
N PHE A 113 7.22 3.40 11.79
CA PHE A 113 6.53 4.13 10.70
C PHE A 113 7.51 4.71 9.67
N GLU A 114 8.71 5.14 10.12
CA GLU A 114 9.73 5.71 9.25
C GLU A 114 10.10 4.75 8.12
N TYR A 115 10.18 3.44 8.40
CA TYR A 115 10.47 2.42 7.39
C TYR A 115 9.49 2.46 6.21
N TYR A 116 8.20 2.71 6.44
CA TYR A 116 7.19 2.73 5.38
C TYR A 116 7.06 4.10 4.67
N VAL A 117 7.52 5.19 5.29
CA VAL A 117 7.29 6.54 4.75
C VAL A 117 8.56 7.23 4.25
N ASP A 118 9.75 6.73 4.60
CA ASP A 118 11.02 7.26 4.11
C ASP A 118 11.52 6.48 2.91
N SER A 119 11.29 7.03 1.71
CA SER A 119 11.78 6.45 0.46
C SER A 119 13.30 6.35 0.37
N THR A 120 14.05 7.05 1.23
CA THR A 120 15.52 6.92 1.30
C THR A 120 15.96 5.61 1.94
N ILE A 121 15.07 4.98 2.70
CA ILE A 121 15.29 3.67 3.32
C ILE A 121 14.83 2.55 2.40
N THR A 122 13.61 2.67 1.85
CA THR A 122 12.91 1.59 1.15
C THR A 122 13.13 1.57 -0.37
N GLU A 123 13.39 2.72 -0.99
CA GLU A 123 13.53 2.84 -2.45
C GLU A 123 15.00 3.04 -2.88
N THR A 124 15.92 2.32 -2.25
CA THR A 124 17.36 2.44 -2.50
C THR A 124 17.81 1.77 -3.79
N HIS A 125 17.09 0.74 -4.23
CA HIS A 125 17.40 -0.05 -5.42
C HIS A 125 16.15 -0.27 -6.27
N LEU A 126 16.36 -0.36 -7.58
CA LEU A 126 15.34 -0.79 -8.53
C LEU A 126 15.74 -2.15 -9.11
N VAL A 127 14.76 -3.01 -9.33
CA VAL A 127 14.97 -4.28 -10.02
C VAL A 127 15.15 -3.99 -11.50
N ASP A 128 16.25 -4.43 -12.08
CA ASP A 128 16.46 -4.34 -13.53
C ASP A 128 15.42 -5.19 -14.27
N GLY A 129 14.72 -4.60 -15.24
CA GLY A 129 13.54 -5.21 -15.87
C GLY A 129 12.22 -5.01 -15.10
N GLY A 130 12.26 -4.41 -13.90
CA GLY A 130 11.08 -4.14 -13.05
C GLY A 130 10.79 -5.25 -12.04
N ALA A 131 9.96 -4.94 -11.04
CA ALA A 131 9.60 -5.89 -9.98
C ALA A 131 8.97 -7.21 -10.49
N PRO A 132 8.17 -7.24 -11.59
CA PRO A 132 7.62 -8.49 -12.13
C PRO A 132 8.67 -9.53 -12.52
N GLU A 133 9.92 -9.13 -12.79
CA GLU A 133 11.01 -10.05 -13.13
C GLU A 133 11.24 -11.14 -12.08
N LEU A 134 11.02 -10.83 -10.81
CA LEU A 134 11.11 -11.82 -9.73
C LEU A 134 10.05 -12.93 -9.90
N ALA A 135 8.81 -12.54 -10.14
CA ALA A 135 7.71 -13.49 -10.34
C ALA A 135 7.92 -14.32 -11.64
N VAL A 136 8.37 -13.67 -12.72
CA VAL A 136 8.69 -14.36 -14.00
C VAL A 136 9.77 -15.42 -13.80
N ARG A 137 10.84 -15.12 -13.09
CA ARG A 137 11.91 -16.10 -12.80
C ARG A 137 11.45 -17.24 -11.91
N MET A 138 10.61 -16.96 -10.91
CA MET A 138 10.01 -18.01 -10.08
C MET A 138 9.07 -18.90 -10.91
N ALA A 139 8.20 -18.31 -11.72
CA ALA A 139 7.31 -19.02 -12.64
C ALA A 139 8.08 -19.96 -13.59
N GLY A 140 9.20 -19.49 -14.14
CA GLY A 140 10.07 -20.31 -15.00
C GLY A 140 10.61 -21.57 -14.31
N LYS A 141 10.79 -21.55 -12.97
CA LYS A 141 11.19 -22.74 -12.20
C LYS A 141 10.05 -23.72 -11.96
N LEU A 142 8.81 -23.25 -11.95
CA LEU A 142 7.62 -24.09 -11.76
C LEU A 142 7.23 -24.85 -13.05
N GLY A 143 7.61 -24.33 -14.22
CA GLY A 143 7.34 -24.98 -15.50
C GLY A 143 5.87 -25.33 -15.69
N ASN A 144 5.56 -26.58 -16.01
CA ASN A 144 4.20 -27.08 -16.28
C ASN A 144 3.28 -27.11 -15.04
N ALA A 145 3.80 -26.89 -13.85
CA ALA A 145 2.98 -26.76 -12.65
C ALA A 145 2.25 -25.41 -12.57
N LEU A 146 2.68 -24.42 -13.38
CA LEU A 146 2.03 -23.13 -13.48
C LEU A 146 0.95 -23.16 -14.58
N GLN A 147 -0.28 -22.82 -14.19
CA GLN A 147 -1.39 -22.63 -15.11
C GLN A 147 -1.81 -21.15 -15.09
N LEU A 148 -1.56 -20.45 -16.18
CA LEU A 148 -1.98 -19.06 -16.37
C LEU A 148 -3.38 -18.98 -16.99
N SER A 149 -3.99 -17.81 -16.96
CA SER A 149 -5.33 -17.54 -17.52
C SER A 149 -6.41 -18.46 -16.96
N SER A 150 -6.24 -18.93 -15.73
CA SER A 150 -7.11 -19.87 -15.05
C SER A 150 -7.62 -19.29 -13.71
N PRO A 151 -8.45 -18.23 -13.74
CA PRO A 151 -8.94 -17.61 -12.53
C PRO A 151 -9.81 -18.59 -11.75
N VAL A 152 -9.48 -18.74 -10.45
CA VAL A 152 -10.23 -19.61 -9.54
C VAL A 152 -11.56 -18.96 -9.19
N ARG A 153 -12.65 -19.71 -9.35
CA ARG A 153 -14.01 -19.24 -9.07
C ARG A 153 -14.60 -19.88 -7.81
N ARG A 154 -14.24 -21.14 -7.54
CA ARG A 154 -14.80 -21.89 -6.43
C ARG A 154 -13.76 -22.86 -5.84
N ILE A 155 -13.84 -23.06 -4.54
CA ILE A 155 -13.06 -24.03 -3.78
C ILE A 155 -14.03 -24.87 -2.95
N GLU A 156 -14.04 -26.18 -3.20
CA GLU A 156 -14.77 -27.14 -2.38
C GLU A 156 -13.80 -27.92 -1.50
N GLN A 157 -14.17 -28.16 -0.24
CA GLN A 157 -13.39 -28.98 0.66
C GLN A 157 -14.25 -30.04 1.35
N SER A 158 -13.65 -31.19 1.58
CA SER A 158 -14.28 -32.33 2.26
C SER A 158 -13.28 -33.02 3.20
N SER A 159 -13.69 -34.13 3.82
CA SER A 159 -12.76 -34.99 4.58
C SER A 159 -11.69 -35.62 3.68
N ALA A 160 -11.97 -35.83 2.39
CA ALA A 160 -11.05 -36.46 1.44
C ALA A 160 -9.99 -35.51 0.88
N GLY A 161 -10.31 -34.20 0.70
CA GLY A 161 -9.40 -33.24 0.10
C GLY A 161 -10.09 -31.93 -0.26
N VAL A 162 -9.53 -31.26 -1.25
CA VAL A 162 -10.04 -30.02 -1.85
C VAL A 162 -10.15 -30.17 -3.36
N GLU A 163 -11.17 -29.53 -3.94
CA GLU A 163 -11.31 -29.34 -5.38
C GLU A 163 -11.35 -27.85 -5.68
N VAL A 164 -10.51 -27.42 -6.60
CA VAL A 164 -10.36 -26.01 -7.01
C VAL A 164 -10.84 -25.87 -8.44
N PHE A 165 -11.88 -25.06 -8.64
CA PHE A 165 -12.52 -24.85 -9.94
C PHE A 165 -12.10 -23.50 -10.52
N SER A 166 -11.56 -23.53 -11.72
CA SER A 166 -11.30 -22.36 -12.53
C SER A 166 -12.16 -22.35 -13.79
N ASP A 167 -12.06 -21.30 -14.58
CA ASP A 167 -12.78 -21.20 -15.86
C ASP A 167 -12.34 -22.28 -16.88
N GLN A 168 -11.16 -22.90 -16.70
CA GLN A 168 -10.56 -23.79 -17.68
C GLN A 168 -10.33 -25.23 -17.17
N LEU A 169 -10.13 -25.39 -15.86
CA LEU A 169 -9.76 -26.68 -15.30
C LEU A 169 -10.23 -26.84 -13.86
N THR A 170 -10.32 -28.08 -13.42
CA THR A 170 -10.51 -28.45 -12.01
C THR A 170 -9.24 -29.15 -11.52
N VAL A 171 -8.79 -28.78 -10.32
CA VAL A 171 -7.61 -29.38 -9.68
C VAL A 171 -8.01 -29.98 -8.35
N GLU A 172 -7.68 -31.25 -8.16
CA GLU A 172 -7.83 -31.94 -6.89
C GLU A 172 -6.53 -31.88 -6.08
N GLY A 173 -6.66 -31.73 -4.77
CA GLY A 173 -5.53 -31.68 -3.87
C GLY A 173 -5.89 -32.08 -2.44
N ARG A 174 -4.87 -32.32 -1.60
CA ARG A 174 -5.10 -32.57 -0.18
C ARG A 174 -5.43 -31.26 0.57
N ARG A 175 -4.81 -30.16 0.16
CA ARG A 175 -4.96 -28.81 0.74
C ARG A 175 -4.77 -27.75 -0.35
N VAL A 176 -5.21 -26.54 -0.09
CA VAL A 176 -5.02 -25.40 -0.98
C VAL A 176 -4.44 -24.22 -0.19
N ILE A 177 -3.52 -23.50 -0.82
CA ILE A 177 -3.04 -22.20 -0.33
C ILE A 177 -3.62 -21.12 -1.23
N VAL A 178 -4.47 -20.27 -0.66
CA VAL A 178 -5.03 -19.10 -1.34
C VAL A 178 -4.04 -17.95 -1.15
N ALA A 179 -3.28 -17.64 -2.21
CA ALA A 179 -2.14 -16.72 -2.18
C ALA A 179 -2.46 -15.38 -2.89
N ILE A 180 -3.59 -14.81 -2.52
CA ILE A 180 -4.09 -13.51 -3.03
C ILE A 180 -4.54 -12.62 -1.87
N PRO A 181 -4.64 -11.29 -2.06
CA PRO A 181 -5.13 -10.38 -1.03
C PRO A 181 -6.50 -10.78 -0.47
N PRO A 182 -6.76 -10.55 0.83
CA PRO A 182 -8.01 -10.96 1.49
C PRO A 182 -9.28 -10.51 0.78
N PHE A 183 -9.34 -9.26 0.34
CA PHE A 183 -10.51 -8.73 -0.36
C PHE A 183 -10.75 -9.42 -1.72
N LEU A 184 -9.70 -9.85 -2.43
CA LEU A 184 -9.85 -10.67 -3.65
C LEU A 184 -10.28 -12.09 -3.32
N ALA A 185 -9.75 -12.69 -2.25
CA ALA A 185 -10.17 -13.99 -1.80
C ALA A 185 -11.66 -14.05 -1.42
N SER A 186 -12.27 -12.91 -1.07
CA SER A 186 -13.71 -12.82 -0.80
C SER A 186 -14.59 -13.03 -2.03
N HIS A 187 -14.03 -13.01 -3.24
CA HIS A 187 -14.76 -13.23 -4.51
C HIS A 187 -14.76 -14.69 -4.96
N ILE A 188 -14.06 -15.57 -4.25
CA ILE A 188 -14.10 -17.02 -4.49
C ILE A 188 -15.29 -17.61 -3.72
N ASP A 189 -16.04 -18.50 -4.38
CA ASP A 189 -17.09 -19.27 -3.72
C ASP A 189 -16.48 -20.42 -2.94
N TYR A 190 -16.87 -20.60 -1.68
CA TYR A 190 -16.36 -21.65 -0.78
C TYR A 190 -17.47 -22.61 -0.37
N GLU A 191 -17.23 -23.92 -0.54
CA GLU A 191 -18.14 -24.97 -0.12
C GLU A 191 -17.40 -26.01 0.75
N PRO A 192 -17.86 -26.28 1.99
CA PRO A 192 -18.87 -25.49 2.72
C PRO A 192 -18.41 -24.05 2.95
N PRO A 193 -19.34 -23.15 3.30
CA PRO A 193 -18.98 -21.75 3.60
C PRO A 193 -17.85 -21.65 4.61
N LEU A 194 -16.96 -20.66 4.44
CA LEU A 194 -15.89 -20.38 5.40
C LEU A 194 -16.48 -20.10 6.80
N PRO A 195 -15.70 -20.32 7.88
CA PRO A 195 -16.09 -19.90 9.21
C PRO A 195 -16.48 -18.41 9.22
N PRO A 196 -17.49 -18.01 10.00
CA PRO A 196 -17.99 -16.62 10.01
C PRO A 196 -16.89 -15.56 10.25
N THR A 197 -15.90 -15.88 11.07
CA THR A 197 -14.75 -15.00 11.35
C THR A 197 -13.92 -14.71 10.10
N HIS A 198 -13.64 -15.75 9.28
CA HIS A 198 -12.93 -15.59 8.01
C HIS A 198 -13.76 -14.78 7.02
N ILE A 199 -15.05 -15.07 6.87
CA ILE A 199 -15.95 -14.29 5.98
C ILE A 199 -15.93 -12.80 6.36
N GLN A 200 -16.03 -12.49 7.66
CA GLN A 200 -16.04 -11.11 8.12
C GLN A 200 -14.68 -10.44 7.93
N LEU A 201 -13.57 -11.15 8.15
CA LEU A 201 -12.24 -10.63 7.88
C LEU A 201 -12.07 -10.28 6.40
N LEU A 202 -12.30 -11.24 5.49
CA LEU A 202 -12.11 -11.06 4.04
C LEU A 202 -12.93 -9.88 3.50
N ARG A 203 -14.17 -9.70 3.99
CA ARG A 203 -15.06 -8.63 3.55
C ARG A 203 -14.74 -7.25 4.14
N ARG A 204 -13.95 -7.18 5.22
CA ARG A 204 -13.65 -5.95 5.95
C ARG A 204 -12.20 -5.50 5.85
N MET A 205 -11.32 -6.34 5.31
CA MET A 205 -10.01 -5.91 4.87
C MET A 205 -10.15 -5.35 3.45
N LEU A 206 -10.08 -4.05 3.34
CA LEU A 206 -10.29 -3.35 2.07
C LEU A 206 -8.97 -2.81 1.55
N SER A 207 -8.86 -2.75 0.23
CA SER A 207 -7.78 -2.05 -0.44
C SER A 207 -8.14 -0.58 -0.64
N GLY A 208 -7.14 0.27 -0.73
CA GLY A 208 -7.33 1.68 -1.02
C GLY A 208 -7.40 1.97 -2.52
N SER A 209 -7.72 3.21 -2.86
CA SER A 209 -7.73 3.69 -4.24
C SER A 209 -6.45 4.42 -4.58
N ALA A 210 -5.81 4.03 -5.68
CA ALA A 210 -4.61 4.68 -6.19
C ALA A 210 -4.63 4.76 -7.72
N ILE A 211 -4.35 5.94 -8.25
CA ILE A 211 -4.08 6.13 -9.69
C ILE A 211 -2.62 6.53 -9.82
N ARG A 212 -1.84 5.77 -10.57
CA ARG A 212 -0.46 6.08 -10.90
C ARG A 212 -0.40 6.77 -12.25
N GLY A 213 0.31 7.89 -12.33
CA GLY A 213 0.61 8.59 -13.58
C GLY A 213 2.09 8.55 -13.89
N ILE A 214 2.44 8.17 -15.11
CA ILE A 214 3.78 8.25 -15.67
C ILE A 214 3.77 9.34 -16.72
N THR A 215 4.51 10.43 -16.45
CA THR A 215 4.60 11.58 -17.34
C THR A 215 5.99 11.66 -17.93
N ILE A 216 6.09 11.60 -19.26
CA ILE A 216 7.35 11.49 -20.02
C ILE A 216 7.61 12.80 -20.74
N TYR A 217 8.82 13.33 -20.57
CA TYR A 217 9.34 14.52 -21.21
C TYR A 217 10.60 14.18 -22.03
N ASP A 218 10.97 15.00 -22.99
CA ASP A 218 12.19 14.79 -23.79
C ASP A 218 13.45 14.74 -22.92
N GLU A 219 13.46 15.55 -21.84
CA GLU A 219 14.54 15.58 -20.85
C GLU A 219 13.99 15.91 -19.47
N PRO A 220 14.71 15.56 -18.38
CA PRO A 220 14.32 15.91 -17.01
C PRO A 220 14.60 17.38 -16.71
N PHE A 221 13.82 18.28 -17.30
CA PHE A 221 14.00 19.74 -17.25
C PHE A 221 14.08 20.29 -15.82
N TRP A 222 13.48 19.63 -14.84
CA TRP A 222 13.58 20.01 -13.41
C TRP A 222 15.00 19.92 -12.87
N ARG A 223 15.85 19.02 -13.42
CA ARG A 223 17.24 18.87 -13.00
C ARG A 223 18.08 20.09 -13.38
N SER A 224 17.82 20.72 -14.53
CA SER A 224 18.49 21.95 -14.94
C SER A 224 18.15 23.15 -14.03
N GLU A 225 17.03 23.05 -13.30
CA GLU A 225 16.62 24.03 -12.30
C GLU A 225 17.11 23.68 -10.88
N GLY A 226 17.95 22.67 -10.75
CA GLY A 226 18.52 22.20 -9.47
C GLY A 226 17.54 21.38 -8.62
N LEU A 227 16.45 20.83 -9.22
CA LEU A 227 15.45 20.02 -8.52
C LEU A 227 15.75 18.54 -8.68
N SER A 228 15.49 17.76 -7.62
CA SER A 228 15.61 16.30 -7.62
C SER A 228 14.49 15.58 -8.39
N GLY A 229 13.38 16.28 -8.69
CA GLY A 229 12.15 15.68 -9.20
C GLY A 229 11.26 15.04 -8.13
N MET A 230 11.71 15.01 -6.86
CA MET A 230 10.85 14.64 -5.73
C MET A 230 10.04 15.85 -5.27
N SER A 231 8.74 15.65 -5.06
CA SER A 231 7.88 16.68 -4.48
C SER A 231 6.75 16.11 -3.65
N VAL A 232 6.39 16.86 -2.61
CA VAL A 232 5.22 16.62 -1.75
C VAL A 232 4.30 17.84 -1.81
N ALA A 233 3.03 17.65 -2.05
CA ALA A 233 2.04 18.71 -2.24
C ALA A 233 0.69 18.33 -1.61
N PRO A 234 0.54 18.47 -0.28
CA PRO A 234 -0.68 18.07 0.43
C PRO A 234 -1.97 18.70 -0.06
N ASP A 235 -1.85 19.92 -0.62
CA ASP A 235 -2.99 20.72 -1.08
C ASP A 235 -3.38 20.43 -2.53
N LEU A 236 -2.61 19.61 -3.25
CA LEU A 236 -2.87 19.29 -4.67
C LEU A 236 -3.46 17.89 -4.85
N PRO A 237 -4.22 17.68 -5.94
CA PRO A 237 -4.77 16.35 -6.27
C PRO A 237 -3.71 15.27 -6.46
N VAL A 238 -2.50 15.64 -6.86
CA VAL A 238 -1.35 14.76 -7.04
C VAL A 238 -0.34 15.05 -5.92
N PRO A 239 -0.48 14.46 -4.72
CA PRO A 239 0.32 14.84 -3.55
C PRO A 239 1.80 14.48 -3.66
N VAL A 240 2.17 13.49 -4.47
CA VAL A 240 3.55 13.01 -4.57
C VAL A 240 3.96 12.88 -6.04
N ALA A 241 5.19 13.28 -6.34
CA ALA A 241 5.86 12.99 -7.61
C ALA A 241 7.34 12.67 -7.35
N LEU A 242 7.88 11.75 -8.16
CA LEU A 242 9.24 11.20 -8.05
C LEU A 242 9.89 11.18 -9.44
N ASP A 243 11.18 11.51 -9.52
CA ASP A 243 11.98 11.34 -10.74
C ASP A 243 12.36 9.87 -10.90
N GLN A 244 11.84 9.24 -11.95
CA GLN A 244 12.18 7.89 -12.38
C GLN A 244 12.88 7.87 -13.76
N SER A 245 13.51 8.97 -14.13
CA SER A 245 14.31 9.04 -15.35
C SER A 245 15.48 8.05 -15.28
N PRO A 246 15.84 7.42 -16.41
CA PRO A 246 16.97 6.48 -16.46
C PRO A 246 18.29 7.19 -16.13
N ARG A 247 19.31 6.40 -15.79
CA ARG A 247 20.65 6.92 -15.48
C ARG A 247 21.27 7.70 -16.65
N SER A 248 20.90 7.36 -17.88
CA SER A 248 21.28 8.11 -19.10
C SER A 248 20.79 9.55 -19.10
N GLY A 249 19.83 9.91 -18.24
CA GLY A 249 19.26 11.24 -18.14
C GLY A 249 18.15 11.55 -19.17
N LYS A 250 17.88 10.67 -20.10
CA LYS A 250 16.80 10.84 -21.11
C LYS A 250 16.11 9.51 -21.37
N PRO A 251 14.77 9.51 -21.54
CA PRO A 251 13.84 10.63 -21.37
C PRO A 251 13.72 11.06 -19.90
N GLY A 252 13.16 12.26 -19.67
CA GLY A 252 12.72 12.71 -18.34
C GLY A 252 11.42 11.99 -17.96
N ILE A 253 11.37 11.35 -16.79
CA ILE A 253 10.18 10.60 -16.33
C ILE A 253 9.81 11.05 -14.92
N LEU A 254 8.59 11.57 -14.75
CA LEU A 254 7.97 11.76 -13.44
C LEU A 254 6.93 10.65 -13.21
N SER A 255 7.15 9.84 -12.18
CA SER A 255 6.12 8.99 -11.60
C SER A 255 5.39 9.77 -10.53
N SER A 256 4.08 9.79 -10.57
CA SER A 256 3.28 10.56 -9.64
C SER A 256 1.96 9.85 -9.36
N TYR A 257 1.26 10.25 -8.29
CA TYR A 257 0.15 9.47 -7.78
C TYR A 257 -0.97 10.35 -7.28
N MET A 258 -2.22 9.88 -7.45
CA MET A 258 -3.38 10.29 -6.69
C MET A 258 -3.76 9.13 -5.77
N PHE A 259 -4.11 9.43 -4.50
CA PHE A 259 -4.39 8.41 -3.49
C PHE A 259 -5.71 8.68 -2.77
N GLY A 260 -6.35 7.62 -2.31
CA GLY A 260 -7.53 7.67 -1.47
C GLY A 260 -8.66 8.54 -2.06
N PRO A 261 -9.23 9.47 -1.29
CA PRO A 261 -10.33 10.32 -1.77
C PRO A 261 -10.00 11.12 -3.03
N GLN A 262 -8.73 11.44 -3.28
CA GLN A 262 -8.30 12.14 -4.49
C GLN A 262 -8.39 11.22 -5.70
N ALA A 263 -7.93 9.95 -5.57
CA ALA A 263 -8.02 8.96 -6.62
C ALA A 263 -9.49 8.66 -6.98
N VAL A 264 -10.35 8.48 -5.97
CA VAL A 264 -11.81 8.25 -6.18
C VAL A 264 -12.45 9.40 -6.96
N ARG A 265 -12.16 10.66 -6.58
CA ARG A 265 -12.67 11.83 -7.34
C ARG A 265 -12.13 11.89 -8.75
N ALA A 266 -10.84 11.56 -8.93
CA ALA A 266 -10.20 11.59 -10.24
C ALA A 266 -10.72 10.47 -11.17
N ALA A 267 -11.01 9.28 -10.64
CA ALA A 267 -11.58 8.17 -11.40
C ALA A 267 -12.93 8.53 -12.03
N ALA A 268 -13.72 9.41 -11.41
CA ALA A 268 -14.98 9.89 -11.93
C ALA A 268 -14.85 10.91 -13.06
N LEU A 269 -13.65 11.45 -13.32
CA LEU A 269 -13.40 12.42 -14.40
C LEU A 269 -13.18 11.71 -15.73
N ALA A 270 -13.57 12.39 -16.83
CA ALA A 270 -13.16 11.94 -18.15
C ALA A 270 -11.62 11.93 -18.27
N PRO A 271 -11.01 11.01 -19.04
CA PRO A 271 -9.55 10.90 -19.14
C PRO A 271 -8.82 12.20 -19.51
N VAL A 272 -9.41 13.01 -20.38
CA VAL A 272 -8.85 14.31 -20.80
C VAL A 272 -8.86 15.32 -19.64
N GLU A 273 -9.93 15.35 -18.85
CA GLU A 273 -10.07 16.24 -17.69
C GLU A 273 -9.11 15.82 -16.58
N ARG A 274 -9.02 14.50 -16.30
CA ARG A 274 -8.10 13.94 -15.32
C ARG A 274 -6.65 14.24 -15.68
N ARG A 275 -6.26 14.04 -16.95
CA ARG A 275 -4.95 14.44 -17.45
C ARG A 275 -4.67 15.93 -17.25
N HIS A 276 -5.64 16.81 -17.52
CA HIS A 276 -5.49 18.24 -17.31
C HIS A 276 -5.22 18.57 -15.85
N VAL A 277 -6.02 18.03 -14.92
CA VAL A 277 -5.82 18.19 -13.47
C VAL A 277 -4.42 17.71 -13.06
N TRP A 278 -3.98 16.59 -13.63
CA TRP A 278 -2.66 16.02 -13.36
C TRP A 278 -1.52 16.97 -13.75
N LEU A 279 -1.55 17.43 -15.00
CA LEU A 279 -0.49 18.29 -15.54
C LEU A 279 -0.46 19.65 -14.84
N GLN A 280 -1.62 20.21 -14.47
CA GLN A 280 -1.69 21.45 -13.66
C GLN A 280 -1.05 21.24 -12.27
N ALA A 281 -1.31 20.11 -11.64
CA ALA A 281 -0.69 19.79 -10.35
C ALA A 281 0.83 19.63 -10.45
N LEU A 282 1.36 19.07 -11.53
CA LEU A 282 2.81 19.02 -11.79
C LEU A 282 3.38 20.42 -12.10
N ALA A 283 2.68 21.20 -12.92
CA ALA A 283 3.11 22.56 -13.28
C ALA A 283 3.19 23.51 -12.08
N ALA A 284 2.30 23.35 -11.10
CA ALA A 284 2.34 24.11 -9.86
C ALA A 284 3.66 23.93 -9.09
N ARG A 285 4.37 22.81 -9.30
CA ARG A 285 5.64 22.48 -8.61
C ARG A 285 6.86 22.66 -9.48
N TYR A 286 6.77 22.32 -10.75
CA TYR A 286 7.91 22.25 -11.68
C TYR A 286 7.87 23.31 -12.78
N GLY A 287 6.86 24.21 -12.77
CA GLY A 287 6.71 25.25 -13.76
C GLY A 287 6.00 24.84 -15.05
N SER A 288 5.80 25.78 -15.95
CA SER A 288 4.95 25.62 -17.15
C SER A 288 5.43 24.54 -18.12
N LYS A 289 6.72 24.17 -18.11
CA LYS A 289 7.25 23.07 -18.94
C LYS A 289 6.54 21.73 -18.63
N ALA A 290 6.06 21.54 -17.40
CA ALA A 290 5.34 20.34 -17.02
C ALA A 290 3.98 20.17 -17.74
N LEU A 291 3.44 21.21 -18.34
CA LEU A 291 2.19 21.16 -19.11
C LEU A 291 2.37 20.48 -20.50
N TRP A 292 3.60 20.29 -20.95
CA TRP A 292 3.90 19.83 -22.31
C TRP A 292 4.69 18.54 -22.32
N PRO A 293 4.11 17.43 -21.79
CA PRO A 293 4.78 16.14 -21.85
C PRO A 293 4.72 15.54 -23.27
N ARG A 294 5.73 14.74 -23.60
CA ARG A 294 5.73 13.89 -24.79
C ARG A 294 4.65 12.80 -24.70
N ALA A 295 4.45 12.25 -23.49
CA ALA A 295 3.43 11.24 -23.22
C ALA A 295 2.98 11.33 -21.74
N HIS A 296 1.75 10.91 -21.50
CA HIS A 296 1.21 10.72 -20.15
C HIS A 296 0.34 9.46 -20.16
N MET A 297 0.63 8.55 -19.25
CA MET A 297 -0.07 7.28 -19.08
C MET A 297 -0.56 7.19 -17.64
N GLU A 298 -1.72 6.60 -17.44
CA GLU A 298 -2.32 6.40 -16.13
C GLU A 298 -2.70 4.93 -15.94
N THR A 299 -2.59 4.44 -14.72
CA THR A 299 -3.13 3.15 -14.29
C THR A 299 -3.99 3.40 -13.06
N ASP A 300 -5.27 3.09 -13.16
CA ASP A 300 -6.20 3.10 -12.03
C ASP A 300 -6.26 1.69 -11.43
N TRP A 301 -5.54 1.50 -10.32
CA TRP A 301 -5.44 0.20 -9.68
C TRP A 301 -6.77 -0.30 -9.07
N ALA A 302 -7.69 0.61 -8.75
CA ALA A 302 -9.00 0.23 -8.26
C ALA A 302 -9.92 -0.31 -9.37
N ALA A 303 -9.65 0.06 -10.63
CA ALA A 303 -10.37 -0.44 -11.79
C ALA A 303 -9.76 -1.71 -12.41
N GLU A 304 -8.55 -2.11 -11.97
CA GLU A 304 -7.89 -3.32 -12.43
C GLU A 304 -8.53 -4.57 -11.81
N GLU A 305 -9.11 -5.45 -12.63
CA GLU A 305 -9.89 -6.63 -12.23
C GLU A 305 -9.19 -7.51 -11.18
N TRP A 306 -7.87 -7.68 -11.31
CA TRP A 306 -7.10 -8.58 -10.46
C TRP A 306 -6.32 -7.87 -9.35
N SER A 307 -6.55 -6.57 -9.18
CA SER A 307 -5.97 -5.76 -8.12
C SER A 307 -7.03 -5.15 -7.22
N LEU A 308 -8.10 -4.56 -7.80
CA LEU A 308 -9.21 -3.89 -7.12
C LEU A 308 -8.75 -2.87 -6.06
N GLY A 309 -7.58 -2.26 -6.29
CA GLY A 309 -6.99 -1.25 -5.41
C GLY A 309 -5.48 -1.36 -5.24
N GLY A 310 -4.96 -0.68 -4.25
CA GLY A 310 -3.55 -0.61 -3.88
C GLY A 310 -3.35 0.26 -2.64
N MET A 311 -2.20 0.32 -2.01
CA MET A 311 -1.02 -0.53 -2.17
C MET A 311 -1.08 -1.73 -1.24
N ILE A 312 -1.72 -1.58 -0.07
CA ILE A 312 -1.89 -2.60 0.97
C ILE A 312 -3.36 -2.62 1.43
N ALA A 313 -3.85 -3.79 1.81
CA ALA A 313 -5.12 -3.86 2.52
C ALA A 313 -4.96 -3.35 3.95
N HIS A 314 -5.95 -2.61 4.42
CA HIS A 314 -5.95 -2.00 5.74
C HIS A 314 -7.05 -2.57 6.63
N PHE A 315 -6.88 -2.37 7.92
CA PHE A 315 -7.88 -2.74 8.92
C PHE A 315 -8.72 -1.53 9.29
N ALA A 316 -10.02 -1.60 9.02
CA ALA A 316 -10.98 -0.64 9.55
C ALA A 316 -11.11 -0.79 11.08
N PRO A 317 -11.61 0.24 11.79
CA PRO A 317 -11.84 0.14 13.22
C PRO A 317 -12.65 -1.09 13.65
N GLY A 318 -12.16 -1.81 14.66
CA GLY A 318 -12.79 -3.02 15.21
C GLY A 318 -12.50 -4.32 14.45
N VAL A 319 -11.83 -4.28 13.29
CA VAL A 319 -11.60 -5.50 12.49
C VAL A 319 -10.59 -6.42 13.16
N LEU A 320 -9.46 -5.90 13.64
CA LEU A 320 -8.41 -6.73 14.25
C LEU A 320 -8.85 -7.40 15.53
N THR A 321 -9.53 -6.69 16.42
CA THR A 321 -9.96 -7.26 17.70
C THR A 321 -11.09 -8.26 17.58
N ASN A 322 -11.93 -8.16 16.53
CA ASN A 322 -13.05 -9.07 16.35
C ASN A 322 -12.71 -10.26 15.44
N TYR A 323 -11.85 -10.07 14.44
CA TYR A 323 -11.64 -11.06 13.37
C TYR A 323 -10.15 -11.37 13.12
N GLY A 324 -9.22 -10.72 13.79
CA GLY A 324 -7.79 -10.81 13.52
C GLY A 324 -7.22 -12.23 13.63
N ARG A 325 -7.79 -13.09 14.48
CA ARG A 325 -7.37 -14.51 14.60
C ARG A 325 -7.44 -15.24 13.27
N ALA A 326 -8.43 -14.95 12.43
CA ALA A 326 -8.57 -15.56 11.11
C ALA A 326 -7.40 -15.25 10.16
N LEU A 327 -6.54 -14.26 10.46
CA LEU A 327 -5.28 -14.05 9.75
C LEU A 327 -4.24 -15.15 9.99
N ARG A 328 -4.37 -15.92 11.07
CA ARG A 328 -3.38 -16.93 11.48
C ARG A 328 -3.89 -18.34 11.36
N GLU A 329 -5.20 -18.50 11.28
CA GLU A 329 -5.85 -19.81 11.31
C GLU A 329 -6.22 -20.27 9.89
N PRO A 330 -5.94 -21.54 9.53
CA PRO A 330 -6.48 -22.12 8.30
C PRO A 330 -8.00 -22.34 8.46
N ALA A 331 -8.72 -22.33 7.35
CA ALA A 331 -10.13 -22.70 7.30
C ALA A 331 -10.27 -24.16 6.81
N GLY A 332 -10.07 -25.10 7.72
CA GLY A 332 -10.04 -26.51 7.38
C GLY A 332 -8.81 -26.89 6.55
N ARG A 333 -9.00 -27.18 5.26
CA ARG A 333 -7.91 -27.51 4.33
C ARG A 333 -7.44 -26.31 3.50
N ILE A 334 -8.00 -25.13 3.76
CA ILE A 334 -7.67 -23.89 3.08
C ILE A 334 -6.69 -23.09 3.95
N HIS A 335 -5.50 -22.83 3.43
CA HIS A 335 -4.46 -22.02 4.04
C HIS A 335 -4.34 -20.67 3.30
N TRP A 336 -3.80 -19.67 3.97
CA TRP A 336 -3.78 -18.31 3.47
C TRP A 336 -2.34 -17.80 3.33
N ALA A 337 -2.06 -17.15 2.21
CA ALA A 337 -0.80 -16.47 1.98
C ALA A 337 -1.08 -15.17 1.20
N ALA A 338 -0.48 -14.11 1.62
CA ALA A 338 -0.33 -12.82 0.96
C ALA A 338 0.46 -11.92 1.91
N SER A 339 0.87 -10.75 1.45
CA SER A 339 1.58 -9.80 2.30
C SER A 339 0.77 -9.40 3.54
N GLU A 340 -0.56 -9.44 3.46
CA GLU A 340 -1.51 -9.11 4.52
C GLU A 340 -1.59 -10.16 5.64
N TYR A 341 -1.20 -11.39 5.35
CA TYR A 341 -1.15 -12.47 6.35
C TYR A 341 0.21 -12.55 7.06
N ALA A 342 1.21 -11.79 6.58
CA ALA A 342 2.53 -11.75 7.20
C ALA A 342 2.49 -11.10 8.59
N THR A 343 3.30 -11.61 9.51
CA THR A 343 3.55 -10.99 10.82
C THR A 343 4.52 -9.83 10.74
N GLU A 344 5.50 -9.96 9.84
CA GLU A 344 6.51 -8.93 9.55
C GLU A 344 6.44 -8.52 8.08
N MET A 345 6.86 -7.30 7.78
CA MET A 345 6.88 -6.72 6.43
C MET A 345 5.52 -6.76 5.74
N HIS A 346 4.45 -6.58 6.52
CA HIS A 346 3.07 -6.54 6.04
C HIS A 346 2.92 -5.52 4.89
N GLY A 347 2.21 -5.92 3.82
CA GLY A 347 2.00 -5.08 2.64
C GLY A 347 3.21 -4.96 1.70
N LEU A 348 4.33 -5.65 1.98
CA LEU A 348 5.54 -5.62 1.18
C LEU A 348 5.82 -6.98 0.53
N MET A 349 6.67 -7.00 -0.51
CA MET A 349 7.06 -8.23 -1.21
C MET A 349 7.72 -9.25 -0.27
N GLU A 350 8.57 -8.80 0.66
CA GLU A 350 9.18 -9.65 1.69
C GLU A 350 8.11 -10.30 2.58
N GLY A 351 7.08 -9.56 2.97
CA GLY A 351 5.94 -10.10 3.72
C GLY A 351 5.20 -11.18 2.95
N ALA A 352 5.01 -11.01 1.65
CA ALA A 352 4.39 -12.02 0.80
C ALA A 352 5.21 -13.32 0.75
N VAL A 353 6.54 -13.22 0.62
CA VAL A 353 7.44 -14.39 0.65
C VAL A 353 7.34 -15.11 2.00
N ARG A 354 7.51 -14.40 3.12
CA ARG A 354 7.41 -14.97 4.49
C ARG A 354 6.06 -15.63 4.74
N SER A 355 4.98 -15.00 4.29
CA SER A 355 3.62 -15.57 4.41
C SER A 355 3.47 -16.85 3.59
N GLY A 356 4.01 -16.89 2.37
CA GLY A 356 4.02 -18.09 1.54
C GLY A 356 4.80 -19.25 2.17
N GLU A 357 5.99 -18.98 2.72
CA GLU A 357 6.80 -19.96 3.45
C GLU A 357 6.07 -20.48 4.70
N SER A 358 5.45 -19.60 5.46
CA SER A 358 4.65 -19.98 6.64
C SER A 358 3.45 -20.86 6.25
N ALA A 359 2.71 -20.50 5.21
CA ALA A 359 1.58 -21.31 4.73
C ALA A 359 2.03 -22.69 4.23
N ALA A 360 3.14 -22.75 3.50
CA ALA A 360 3.72 -24.03 3.06
C ALA A 360 4.11 -24.92 4.25
N GLN A 361 4.74 -24.34 5.29
CA GLN A 361 5.10 -25.08 6.50
C GLN A 361 3.85 -25.60 7.24
N GLN A 362 2.78 -24.80 7.32
CA GLN A 362 1.50 -25.24 7.90
C GLN A 362 0.92 -26.45 7.14
N VAL A 363 0.96 -26.43 5.81
CA VAL A 363 0.49 -27.54 4.96
C VAL A 363 1.31 -28.80 5.23
N ILE A 364 2.65 -28.71 5.23
CA ILE A 364 3.55 -29.83 5.46
C ILE A 364 3.30 -30.43 6.86
N SER A 365 3.20 -29.59 7.89
CA SER A 365 2.98 -30.05 9.27
C SER A 365 1.60 -30.67 9.50
N ALA A 366 0.59 -30.26 8.74
CA ALA A 366 -0.75 -30.82 8.85
C ALA A 366 -0.94 -32.15 8.10
N ASP A 367 0.01 -32.50 7.24
CA ASP A 367 0.02 -33.78 6.47
C ASP A 367 1.03 -34.78 7.05
N ALA A 368 1.83 -34.38 8.05
CA ALA A 368 2.79 -35.24 8.77
C ALA A 368 2.09 -36.03 9.91
#